data_ca05881908c3d627157698c3279967f2
#
_entry.id   ca05881908c3d627157698c3279967f2
#
_cell.length_a   1.000
_cell.length_b   1.000
_cell.length_c   1.000
_cell.angle_alpha   90.00
_cell.angle_beta   90.00
_cell.angle_gamma   90.00
#
_symmetry.space_group_name_H-M   'P 1'
#
loop_
_entity.id
_entity.type
_entity.pdbx_description
1 polymer ?
#
loop_
_entity_poly.entity_id
_entity_poly.type
_entity_poly.pdbx_seq_one_letter_code
_entity_poly.pdbx_strand_id
1 'polypeptide(L)'
;MIPRRWAHSEPGEAVLLEEWMQKDAETSAACIGQWEEALAEYIGVPQTAAVNSGRQGLRLILEHLGVGEGDELIVPAYTLGEMLPFVASLGVKLVPADIDPFSLNITPETVAARISERTRAILALHIFGVPCDIQGIRKLAAEHNLKVIEDCAHSLGALVEGRPMGSFGDASFFSFEIIKMVNTYGGGLIASEKAELIAAARDFNEQEPKGHDSLRGKLKSVQMEKRLFKLRLMYPPLYLLASPQWQPLMNRLYRSSQKKRKKGEAYSAAQAKAGLMKLKTLEERVQQRLDRIALMNSLFHEDIRPQHVREGDRASGYFSVVILPVKAASIRKKLLLRGIDAGAGNEIMDNCAALLGYKDCPGIEQVFDHALSLPMYDGISERDCEKVVRVLNSLL
;
A
#
# COMPACT_ATOMS: atom_id res chain seq x y z
N MET A 1 0.88 4.56 24.62
CA MET A 1 0.55 5.23 23.33
C MET A 1 0.00 4.18 22.40
N ILE A 2 -1.08 4.46 21.67
CA ILE A 2 -1.65 3.60 20.64
C ILE A 2 -0.99 4.03 19.32
N PRO A 3 -0.14 3.19 18.68
CA PRO A 3 0.51 3.55 17.43
C PRO A 3 -0.48 3.49 16.26
N ARG A 4 -0.28 4.31 15.24
CA ARG A 4 -1.11 4.29 14.02
C ARG A 4 -1.03 2.95 13.30
N ARG A 5 0.15 2.36 13.27
CA ARG A 5 0.47 1.11 12.57
C ARG A 5 1.51 0.31 13.35
N TRP A 6 1.55 -0.96 13.12
CA TRP A 6 2.52 -1.86 13.72
C TRP A 6 2.92 -2.93 12.71
N ALA A 7 4.21 -3.11 12.51
CA ALA A 7 4.68 -4.18 11.63
C ALA A 7 4.30 -5.54 12.21
N HIS A 8 3.52 -6.31 11.48
CA HIS A 8 3.22 -7.69 11.86
C HIS A 8 4.51 -8.51 11.93
N SER A 9 4.63 -9.33 12.94
CA SER A 9 5.71 -10.32 13.05
C SER A 9 5.24 -11.52 13.87
N GLU A 10 5.54 -12.70 13.37
CA GLU A 10 5.23 -13.96 14.05
C GLU A 10 6.18 -14.18 15.25
N PRO A 11 5.77 -14.96 16.27
CA PRO A 11 6.63 -15.32 17.38
C PRO A 11 7.92 -15.98 16.90
N GLY A 12 9.08 -15.50 17.37
CA GLY A 12 10.39 -16.04 16.99
C GLY A 12 10.89 -15.69 15.59
N GLU A 13 10.11 -14.98 14.78
CA GLU A 13 10.42 -14.67 13.37
C GLU A 13 11.82 -14.05 13.17
N ALA A 14 12.26 -13.18 14.07
CA ALA A 14 13.56 -12.53 13.93
C ALA A 14 14.73 -13.52 14.03
N VAL A 15 14.61 -14.55 14.85
CA VAL A 15 15.61 -15.61 14.97
C VAL A 15 15.58 -16.50 13.73
N LEU A 16 14.39 -16.90 13.31
CA LEU A 16 14.21 -17.70 12.09
C LEU A 16 14.75 -16.99 10.84
N LEU A 17 14.51 -15.69 10.71
CA LEU A 17 15.03 -14.91 9.60
C LEU A 17 16.56 -14.89 9.57
N GLU A 18 17.24 -14.73 10.71
CA GLU A 18 18.70 -14.78 10.74
C GLU A 18 19.24 -16.17 10.37
N GLU A 19 18.59 -17.26 10.82
CA GLU A 19 18.94 -18.62 10.40
C GLU A 19 18.74 -18.83 8.89
N TRP A 20 17.60 -18.37 8.35
CA TRP A 20 17.30 -18.54 6.93
C TRP A 20 18.25 -17.75 6.05
N MET A 21 18.63 -16.53 6.45
CA MET A 21 19.63 -15.73 5.72
C MET A 21 21.02 -16.39 5.69
N GLN A 22 21.38 -17.18 6.71
CA GLN A 22 22.64 -17.93 6.72
C GLN A 22 22.63 -19.13 5.77
N LYS A 23 21.45 -19.72 5.53
CA LYS A 23 21.25 -20.92 4.72
C LYS A 23 20.68 -20.63 3.32
N ASP A 24 20.56 -19.35 2.93
CA ASP A 24 19.79 -18.92 1.76
C ASP A 24 20.32 -19.48 0.43
N ALA A 25 21.64 -19.62 0.30
CA ALA A 25 22.28 -20.09 -0.93
C ALA A 25 21.92 -21.54 -1.30
N GLU A 26 21.56 -22.38 -0.31
CA GLU A 26 21.31 -23.81 -0.52
C GLU A 26 19.86 -24.12 -0.95
N THR A 27 18.91 -23.20 -0.71
CA THR A 27 17.46 -23.47 -0.85
C THR A 27 16.69 -22.39 -1.63
N SER A 28 17.38 -21.44 -2.25
CA SER A 28 16.81 -20.18 -2.71
C SER A 28 15.67 -20.34 -3.73
N ALA A 29 15.90 -21.01 -4.86
CA ALA A 29 14.92 -21.08 -5.95
C ALA A 29 13.66 -21.86 -5.57
N ALA A 30 13.79 -22.99 -4.88
CA ALA A 30 12.64 -23.81 -4.50
C ALA A 30 11.71 -23.09 -3.51
N CYS A 31 12.26 -22.35 -2.53
CA CYS A 31 11.46 -21.60 -1.56
C CYS A 31 10.75 -20.39 -2.19
N ILE A 32 11.42 -19.72 -3.14
CA ILE A 32 10.79 -18.62 -3.88
C ILE A 32 9.66 -19.17 -4.74
N GLY A 33 9.87 -20.30 -5.45
CA GLY A 33 8.84 -20.95 -6.23
C GLY A 33 7.61 -21.33 -5.39
N GLN A 34 7.81 -21.94 -4.21
CA GLN A 34 6.71 -22.24 -3.27
C GLN A 34 5.92 -20.99 -2.84
N TRP A 35 6.61 -19.87 -2.61
CA TRP A 35 5.99 -18.61 -2.29
C TRP A 35 5.17 -18.07 -3.46
N GLU A 36 5.71 -18.09 -4.66
CA GLU A 36 5.03 -17.71 -5.88
C GLU A 36 3.78 -18.55 -6.12
N GLU A 37 3.88 -19.88 -6.02
CA GLU A 37 2.75 -20.80 -6.16
C GLU A 37 1.66 -20.53 -5.12
N ALA A 38 2.02 -20.36 -3.84
CA ALA A 38 1.05 -20.07 -2.78
C ALA A 38 0.31 -18.74 -3.01
N LEU A 39 0.99 -17.72 -3.55
CA LEU A 39 0.33 -16.46 -3.89
C LEU A 39 -0.48 -16.55 -5.19
N ALA A 40 -0.05 -17.32 -6.18
CA ALA A 40 -0.83 -17.58 -7.38
C ALA A 40 -2.17 -18.25 -7.02
N GLU A 41 -2.14 -19.26 -6.15
CA GLU A 41 -3.34 -19.91 -5.61
C GLU A 41 -4.22 -18.94 -4.81
N TYR A 42 -3.62 -18.16 -3.90
CA TYR A 42 -4.35 -17.21 -3.06
C TYR A 42 -5.02 -16.09 -3.87
N ILE A 43 -4.36 -15.57 -4.89
CA ILE A 43 -4.86 -14.50 -5.76
C ILE A 43 -5.83 -15.08 -6.82
N GLY A 44 -5.75 -16.37 -7.13
CA GLY A 44 -6.55 -17.02 -8.17
C GLY A 44 -6.07 -16.68 -9.60
N VAL A 45 -4.75 -16.63 -9.80
CA VAL A 45 -4.11 -16.38 -11.09
C VAL A 45 -3.21 -17.57 -11.48
N PRO A 46 -2.93 -17.78 -12.78
CA PRO A 46 -2.09 -18.91 -13.21
C PRO A 46 -0.67 -18.85 -12.68
N GLN A 47 -0.09 -17.66 -12.58
CA GLN A 47 1.33 -17.49 -12.28
C GLN A 47 1.62 -16.17 -11.56
N THR A 48 2.66 -16.20 -10.72
CA THR A 48 3.24 -15.02 -10.10
C THR A 48 4.77 -15.08 -10.18
N ALA A 49 5.43 -13.93 -9.99
CA ALA A 49 6.87 -13.86 -9.84
C ALA A 49 7.26 -12.85 -8.77
N ALA A 50 8.16 -13.24 -7.88
CA ALA A 50 8.70 -12.37 -6.86
C ALA A 50 9.74 -11.40 -7.46
N VAL A 51 9.70 -10.14 -7.02
CA VAL A 51 10.61 -9.07 -7.42
C VAL A 51 11.10 -8.31 -6.19
N ASN A 52 12.17 -7.55 -6.34
CA ASN A 52 12.78 -6.83 -5.22
C ASN A 52 11.93 -5.68 -4.66
N SER A 53 10.91 -5.21 -5.37
CA SER A 53 9.94 -4.21 -4.88
C SER A 53 8.72 -4.09 -5.80
N GLY A 54 7.58 -3.61 -5.28
CA GLY A 54 6.39 -3.33 -6.11
C GLY A 54 6.66 -2.30 -7.21
N ARG A 55 7.55 -1.32 -7.00
CA ARG A 55 7.93 -0.35 -8.04
C ARG A 55 8.65 -1.00 -9.21
N GLN A 56 9.54 -1.94 -8.96
CA GLN A 56 10.16 -2.72 -10.04
C GLN A 56 9.15 -3.63 -10.72
N GLY A 57 8.18 -4.16 -9.97
CA GLY A 57 7.05 -4.87 -10.56
C GLY A 57 6.28 -4.00 -11.56
N LEU A 58 5.90 -2.78 -11.16
CA LEU A 58 5.23 -1.83 -12.06
C LEU A 58 6.09 -1.52 -13.31
N ARG A 59 7.40 -1.31 -13.16
CA ARG A 59 8.30 -1.07 -14.29
C ARG A 59 8.27 -2.21 -15.29
N LEU A 60 8.47 -3.45 -14.82
CA LEU A 60 8.48 -4.64 -15.68
C LEU A 60 7.14 -4.84 -16.40
N ILE A 61 6.02 -4.54 -15.70
CA ILE A 61 4.68 -4.57 -16.31
C ILE A 61 4.57 -3.54 -17.43
N LEU A 62 4.97 -2.29 -17.20
CA LEU A 62 4.91 -1.22 -18.21
C LEU A 62 5.77 -1.56 -19.42
N GLU A 63 7.01 -2.01 -19.22
CA GLU A 63 7.93 -2.46 -20.27
C GLU A 63 7.32 -3.61 -21.09
N HIS A 64 6.73 -4.61 -20.42
CA HIS A 64 6.11 -5.76 -21.09
C HIS A 64 4.84 -5.37 -21.89
N LEU A 65 4.04 -4.45 -21.36
CA LEU A 65 2.84 -3.95 -22.02
C LEU A 65 3.15 -2.95 -23.15
N GLY A 66 4.42 -2.61 -23.37
CA GLY A 66 4.86 -1.64 -24.37
C GLY A 66 4.47 -0.21 -24.05
N VAL A 67 4.28 0.13 -22.77
CA VAL A 67 3.96 1.49 -22.32
C VAL A 67 5.26 2.22 -22.02
N GLY A 68 5.59 3.23 -22.80
CA GLY A 68 6.89 3.89 -22.75
C GLY A 68 6.87 5.37 -23.13
N GLU A 69 7.93 5.82 -23.79
CA GLU A 69 8.15 7.23 -24.10
C GLU A 69 7.00 7.82 -24.97
N GLY A 70 6.41 8.90 -24.48
CA GLY A 70 5.31 9.60 -25.15
C GLY A 70 3.91 9.06 -24.87
N ASP A 71 3.81 7.88 -24.27
CA ASP A 71 2.53 7.30 -23.84
C ASP A 71 2.03 7.93 -22.55
N GLU A 72 0.71 7.86 -22.32
CA GLU A 72 0.06 8.31 -21.11
C GLU A 72 -0.41 7.12 -20.25
N LEU A 73 -0.06 7.18 -18.96
CA LEU A 73 -0.59 6.31 -17.92
C LEU A 73 -1.56 7.10 -17.03
N ILE A 74 -2.83 6.70 -17.01
CA ILE A 74 -3.78 7.26 -16.06
C ILE A 74 -3.49 6.70 -14.67
N VAL A 75 -3.32 7.59 -13.68
CA VAL A 75 -3.03 7.23 -12.28
C VAL A 75 -4.05 7.90 -11.35
N PRO A 76 -4.33 7.37 -10.15
CA PRO A 76 -5.18 8.08 -9.19
C PRO A 76 -4.57 9.41 -8.76
N ALA A 77 -5.42 10.45 -8.62
CA ALA A 77 -5.02 11.72 -8.03
C ALA A 77 -4.60 11.57 -6.56
N TYR A 78 -5.10 10.55 -5.87
CA TYR A 78 -4.75 10.22 -4.49
C TYR A 78 -3.94 8.92 -4.46
N THR A 79 -2.62 9.04 -4.54
CA THR A 79 -1.69 7.91 -4.56
C THR A 79 -0.31 8.30 -3.99
N LEU A 80 0.63 7.36 -3.98
CA LEU A 80 1.97 7.58 -3.45
C LEU A 80 2.80 8.45 -4.42
N GLY A 81 3.08 9.68 -4.04
CA GLY A 81 3.84 10.64 -4.86
C GLY A 81 5.27 10.20 -5.21
N GLU A 82 5.87 9.31 -4.41
CA GLU A 82 7.19 8.72 -4.70
C GLU A 82 7.21 7.87 -5.99
N MET A 83 6.05 7.39 -6.45
CA MET A 83 5.98 6.64 -7.71
C MET A 83 6.10 7.55 -8.93
N LEU A 84 5.65 8.81 -8.84
CA LEU A 84 5.58 9.72 -9.98
C LEU A 84 6.92 9.94 -10.68
N PRO A 85 8.02 10.34 -9.98
CA PRO A 85 9.31 10.53 -10.64
C PRO A 85 9.90 9.21 -11.17
N PHE A 86 9.57 8.08 -10.54
CA PHE A 86 10.02 6.77 -10.99
C PHE A 86 9.39 6.40 -12.34
N VAL A 87 8.05 6.51 -12.48
CA VAL A 87 7.35 6.21 -13.73
C VAL A 87 7.71 7.25 -14.81
N ALA A 88 7.80 8.54 -14.44
CA ALA A 88 8.22 9.59 -15.38
C ALA A 88 9.64 9.34 -15.94
N SER A 89 10.54 8.71 -15.17
CA SER A 89 11.89 8.35 -15.66
C SER A 89 11.89 7.27 -16.76
N LEU A 90 10.75 6.60 -16.97
CA LEU A 90 10.54 5.66 -18.10
C LEU A 90 10.02 6.36 -19.36
N GLY A 91 9.92 7.70 -19.37
CA GLY A 91 9.36 8.48 -20.49
C GLY A 91 7.83 8.52 -20.52
N VAL A 92 7.16 7.85 -19.58
CA VAL A 92 5.70 7.78 -19.51
C VAL A 92 5.14 9.06 -18.89
N LYS A 93 4.16 9.67 -19.54
CA LYS A 93 3.43 10.82 -19.01
C LYS A 93 2.32 10.36 -18.07
N LEU A 94 2.34 10.88 -16.85
CA LEU A 94 1.33 10.57 -15.84
C LEU A 94 0.14 11.54 -15.96
N VAL A 95 -1.07 11.00 -16.00
CA VAL A 95 -2.33 11.76 -16.10
C VAL A 95 -3.20 11.40 -14.88
N PRO A 96 -3.39 12.31 -13.90
CA PRO A 96 -4.16 12.00 -12.72
C PRO A 96 -5.66 11.99 -13.01
N ALA A 97 -6.32 10.90 -12.71
CA ALA A 97 -7.78 10.80 -12.62
C ALA A 97 -8.23 11.18 -11.21
N ASP A 98 -9.29 12.00 -11.12
CA ASP A 98 -9.88 12.36 -9.83
C ASP A 98 -10.45 11.13 -9.11
N ILE A 99 -10.79 11.30 -7.85
CA ILE A 99 -11.34 10.25 -7.02
C ILE A 99 -12.79 10.54 -6.64
N ASP A 100 -13.54 9.48 -6.39
CA ASP A 100 -14.80 9.59 -5.67
C ASP A 100 -14.54 9.92 -4.19
N PRO A 101 -15.12 11.01 -3.64
CA PRO A 101 -14.83 11.45 -2.28
C PRO A 101 -15.35 10.50 -1.19
N PHE A 102 -16.15 9.48 -1.53
CA PHE A 102 -16.67 8.49 -0.58
C PHE A 102 -15.78 7.25 -0.48
N SER A 103 -15.44 6.64 -1.61
CA SER A 103 -14.55 5.47 -1.68
C SER A 103 -13.08 5.84 -1.67
N LEU A 104 -12.73 7.08 -2.00
CA LEU A 104 -11.37 7.60 -2.20
C LEU A 104 -10.63 6.96 -3.38
N ASN A 105 -11.32 6.19 -4.19
CA ASN A 105 -10.80 5.50 -5.38
C ASN A 105 -11.17 6.24 -6.66
N ILE A 106 -10.45 5.96 -7.75
CA ILE A 106 -10.87 6.31 -9.09
C ILE A 106 -12.13 5.52 -9.49
N THR A 107 -12.94 6.09 -10.37
CA THR A 107 -14.13 5.45 -10.94
C THR A 107 -14.03 5.41 -12.47
N PRO A 108 -14.88 4.62 -13.15
CA PRO A 108 -14.93 4.65 -14.61
C PRO A 108 -15.12 6.06 -15.18
N GLU A 109 -15.95 6.89 -14.55
CA GLU A 109 -16.24 8.27 -14.99
C GLU A 109 -15.02 9.17 -14.84
N THR A 110 -14.32 9.09 -13.69
CA THR A 110 -13.10 9.91 -13.47
C THR A 110 -11.95 9.49 -14.38
N VAL A 111 -11.87 8.21 -14.72
CA VAL A 111 -10.92 7.67 -15.70
C VAL A 111 -11.29 8.11 -17.11
N ALA A 112 -12.56 7.98 -17.51
CA ALA A 112 -13.05 8.37 -18.85
C ALA A 112 -12.73 9.83 -19.18
N ALA A 113 -12.85 10.74 -18.19
CA ALA A 113 -12.53 12.15 -18.33
C ALA A 113 -11.04 12.42 -18.65
N ARG A 114 -10.16 11.43 -18.53
CA ARG A 114 -8.70 11.55 -18.73
C ARG A 114 -8.18 10.77 -19.95
N ILE A 115 -9.02 10.02 -20.63
CA ILE A 115 -8.61 9.25 -21.81
C ILE A 115 -8.28 10.20 -22.97
N SER A 116 -7.13 9.98 -23.60
CA SER A 116 -6.68 10.67 -24.81
C SER A 116 -6.16 9.64 -25.83
N GLU A 117 -5.84 10.08 -27.05
CA GLU A 117 -5.22 9.23 -28.08
C GLU A 117 -3.87 8.63 -27.65
N ARG A 118 -3.18 9.25 -26.67
CA ARG A 118 -1.91 8.77 -26.13
C ARG A 118 -2.07 7.85 -24.94
N THR A 119 -3.24 7.74 -24.36
CA THR A 119 -3.49 6.84 -23.24
C THR A 119 -3.25 5.40 -23.66
N ARG A 120 -2.47 4.64 -22.89
CA ARG A 120 -2.19 3.22 -23.13
C ARG A 120 -2.59 2.34 -21.97
N ALA A 121 -2.53 2.86 -20.75
CA ALA A 121 -2.85 2.06 -19.57
C ALA A 121 -3.50 2.90 -18.47
N ILE A 122 -4.18 2.19 -17.58
CA ILE A 122 -4.81 2.70 -16.35
C ILE A 122 -4.17 1.97 -15.17
N LEU A 123 -3.66 2.72 -14.18
CA LEU A 123 -3.21 2.19 -12.91
C LEU A 123 -4.37 2.22 -11.90
N ALA A 124 -4.98 1.08 -11.67
CA ALA A 124 -6.09 0.92 -10.74
C ALA A 124 -5.55 0.58 -9.34
N LEU A 125 -5.43 1.59 -8.47
CA LEU A 125 -5.06 1.41 -7.07
C LEU A 125 -6.30 1.09 -6.23
N HIS A 126 -6.20 0.10 -5.35
CA HIS A 126 -7.21 -0.21 -4.33
C HIS A 126 -6.79 0.49 -3.02
N ILE A 127 -7.10 1.80 -2.95
CA ILE A 127 -6.54 2.66 -1.91
C ILE A 127 -6.97 2.25 -0.52
N PHE A 128 -6.02 2.21 0.42
CA PHE A 128 -6.21 1.82 1.82
C PHE A 128 -6.78 0.42 2.02
N GLY A 129 -6.75 -0.41 0.96
CA GLY A 129 -7.25 -1.77 0.97
C GLY A 129 -8.73 -1.90 0.60
N VAL A 130 -9.36 -0.81 0.16
CA VAL A 130 -10.73 -0.80 -0.37
C VAL A 130 -10.67 -0.95 -1.89
N PRO A 131 -11.32 -1.95 -2.49
CA PRO A 131 -11.37 -2.13 -3.93
C PRO A 131 -11.91 -0.89 -4.65
N CYS A 132 -11.28 -0.48 -5.75
CA CYS A 132 -11.91 0.43 -6.71
C CYS A 132 -12.96 -0.32 -7.55
N ASP A 133 -13.75 0.39 -8.35
CA ASP A 133 -14.64 -0.25 -9.32
C ASP A 133 -13.87 -0.88 -10.49
N ILE A 134 -13.15 -1.95 -10.17
CA ILE A 134 -12.26 -2.61 -11.14
C ILE A 134 -13.02 -3.19 -12.34
N GLN A 135 -14.25 -3.67 -12.12
CA GLN A 135 -15.06 -4.23 -13.19
C GLN A 135 -15.51 -3.15 -14.18
N GLY A 136 -15.99 -2.00 -13.67
CA GLY A 136 -16.34 -0.84 -14.48
C GLY A 136 -15.12 -0.25 -15.21
N ILE A 137 -13.98 -0.14 -14.54
CA ILE A 137 -12.71 0.33 -15.14
C ILE A 137 -12.27 -0.63 -16.26
N ARG A 138 -12.34 -1.94 -16.07
CA ARG A 138 -12.02 -2.92 -17.11
C ARG A 138 -12.93 -2.84 -18.32
N LYS A 139 -14.24 -2.65 -18.10
CA LYS A 139 -15.20 -2.45 -19.19
C LYS A 139 -14.83 -1.22 -20.02
N LEU A 140 -14.61 -0.09 -19.35
CA LEU A 140 -14.18 1.16 -20.01
C LEU A 140 -12.85 0.96 -20.76
N ALA A 141 -11.87 0.31 -20.15
CA ALA A 141 -10.58 0.04 -20.77
C ALA A 141 -10.71 -0.81 -22.04
N ALA A 142 -11.59 -1.81 -22.05
CA ALA A 142 -11.86 -2.63 -23.22
C ALA A 142 -12.48 -1.82 -24.37
N GLU A 143 -13.40 -0.89 -24.08
CA GLU A 143 -14.01 0.02 -25.06
C GLU A 143 -12.99 0.94 -25.74
N HIS A 144 -11.90 1.28 -25.04
CA HIS A 144 -10.84 2.15 -25.52
C HIS A 144 -9.52 1.43 -25.88
N ASN A 145 -9.50 0.09 -25.86
CA ASN A 145 -8.30 -0.72 -26.08
C ASN A 145 -7.12 -0.36 -25.16
N LEU A 146 -7.42 -0.06 -23.91
CA LEU A 146 -6.43 0.28 -22.86
C LEU A 146 -6.08 -0.94 -22.02
N LYS A 147 -4.88 -0.93 -21.42
CA LYS A 147 -4.44 -1.92 -20.44
C LYS A 147 -4.81 -1.50 -19.03
N VAL A 148 -5.17 -2.48 -18.19
CA VAL A 148 -5.44 -2.25 -16.76
C VAL A 148 -4.36 -2.92 -15.93
N ILE A 149 -3.67 -2.10 -15.12
CA ILE A 149 -2.67 -2.56 -14.16
C ILE A 149 -3.25 -2.36 -12.76
N GLU A 150 -3.35 -3.44 -11.97
CA GLU A 150 -3.80 -3.32 -10.58
C GLU A 150 -2.61 -3.02 -9.66
N ASP A 151 -2.68 -1.91 -8.90
CA ASP A 151 -1.82 -1.66 -7.75
C ASP A 151 -2.45 -2.29 -6.51
N CYS A 152 -1.98 -3.48 -6.17
CA CYS A 152 -2.44 -4.25 -5.03
C CYS A 152 -1.56 -4.08 -3.79
N ALA A 153 -0.75 -3.01 -3.71
CA ALA A 153 0.11 -2.77 -2.56
C ALA A 153 -0.64 -2.64 -1.22
N HIS A 154 -1.94 -2.37 -1.23
CA HIS A 154 -2.80 -2.26 -0.05
C HIS A 154 -3.88 -3.35 0.05
N SER A 155 -4.10 -4.13 -0.99
CA SER A 155 -5.33 -4.90 -1.16
C SER A 155 -5.18 -6.42 -1.08
N LEU A 156 -4.01 -6.94 -0.67
CA LEU A 156 -3.91 -8.38 -0.40
C LEU A 156 -4.91 -8.78 0.71
N GLY A 157 -5.83 -9.69 0.39
CA GLY A 157 -6.96 -10.07 1.23
C GLY A 157 -8.27 -9.32 0.93
N ALA A 158 -8.27 -8.36 -0.01
CA ALA A 158 -9.49 -7.71 -0.48
C ALA A 158 -10.14 -8.53 -1.62
N LEU A 159 -11.48 -8.46 -1.69
CA LEU A 159 -12.27 -9.22 -2.68
C LEU A 159 -13.29 -8.29 -3.35
N VAL A 160 -13.58 -8.56 -4.62
CA VAL A 160 -14.75 -8.05 -5.35
C VAL A 160 -15.60 -9.24 -5.74
N GLU A 161 -16.84 -9.30 -5.25
CA GLU A 161 -17.76 -10.43 -5.49
C GLU A 161 -17.12 -11.81 -5.22
N GLY A 162 -16.34 -11.91 -4.15
CA GLY A 162 -15.65 -13.13 -3.75
C GLY A 162 -14.34 -13.44 -4.51
N ARG A 163 -13.99 -12.65 -5.52
CA ARG A 163 -12.76 -12.80 -6.30
C ARG A 163 -11.65 -11.89 -5.78
N PRO A 164 -10.41 -12.40 -5.54
CA PRO A 164 -9.31 -11.62 -4.99
C PRO A 164 -8.84 -10.48 -5.89
N MET A 165 -8.47 -9.34 -5.26
CA MET A 165 -7.79 -8.26 -5.95
C MET A 165 -6.43 -8.71 -6.49
N GLY A 166 -6.07 -8.19 -7.66
CA GLY A 166 -4.87 -8.59 -8.40
C GLY A 166 -5.14 -9.64 -9.47
N SER A 167 -6.38 -10.13 -9.58
CA SER A 167 -6.80 -11.12 -10.59
C SER A 167 -7.63 -10.54 -11.73
N PHE A 168 -7.87 -9.23 -11.74
CA PHE A 168 -8.78 -8.60 -12.72
C PHE A 168 -8.05 -7.94 -13.89
N GLY A 169 -6.90 -7.29 -13.66
CA GLY A 169 -6.18 -6.53 -14.67
C GLY A 169 -5.42 -7.40 -15.68
N ASP A 170 -4.80 -6.77 -16.69
CA ASP A 170 -3.84 -7.42 -17.61
C ASP A 170 -2.60 -7.91 -16.83
N ALA A 171 -2.24 -7.19 -15.77
CA ALA A 171 -1.25 -7.57 -14.76
C ALA A 171 -1.52 -6.83 -13.45
N SER A 172 -0.98 -7.34 -12.36
CA SER A 172 -1.02 -6.70 -11.05
C SER A 172 0.32 -6.77 -10.35
N PHE A 173 0.56 -5.84 -9.43
CA PHE A 173 1.73 -5.92 -8.55
C PHE A 173 1.36 -5.72 -7.09
N PHE A 174 2.14 -6.35 -6.23
CA PHE A 174 2.02 -6.30 -4.78
C PHE A 174 3.31 -5.78 -4.15
N SER A 175 3.19 -5.27 -2.93
CA SER A 175 4.32 -4.83 -2.12
C SER A 175 4.34 -5.54 -0.79
N PHE A 176 5.53 -5.99 -0.37
CA PHE A 176 5.75 -6.67 0.91
C PHE A 176 6.65 -5.85 1.86
N GLU A 177 6.56 -4.52 1.76
CA GLU A 177 7.22 -3.61 2.68
C GLU A 177 6.70 -3.77 4.13
N ILE A 178 7.42 -3.22 5.09
CA ILE A 178 7.28 -3.43 6.55
C ILE A 178 5.82 -3.33 7.05
N ILE A 179 5.03 -2.41 6.50
CA ILE A 179 3.67 -2.15 7.00
C ILE A 179 2.57 -2.89 6.24
N LYS A 180 2.92 -3.74 5.28
CA LYS A 180 1.95 -4.45 4.43
C LYS A 180 1.28 -5.62 5.17
N MET A 181 0.11 -6.06 4.67
CA MET A 181 -0.67 -7.15 5.26
C MET A 181 0.15 -8.44 5.43
N VAL A 182 0.92 -8.78 4.40
CA VAL A 182 2.02 -9.73 4.48
C VAL A 182 3.30 -8.94 4.22
N ASN A 183 4.12 -8.73 5.24
CA ASN A 183 5.41 -8.10 5.08
C ASN A 183 6.53 -9.13 5.11
N THR A 184 7.45 -9.01 4.18
CA THR A 184 8.70 -9.78 4.13
C THR A 184 9.91 -8.85 4.27
N TYR A 185 9.70 -7.69 4.92
CA TYR A 185 10.70 -6.63 5.11
C TYR A 185 11.22 -6.06 3.78
N GLY A 186 10.39 -6.06 2.76
CA GLY A 186 10.67 -5.61 1.40
C GLY A 186 10.29 -6.64 0.37
N GLY A 187 10.51 -6.30 -0.90
CA GLY A 187 10.08 -7.11 -2.01
C GLY A 187 8.71 -6.72 -2.56
N GLY A 188 8.36 -7.38 -3.62
CA GLY A 188 7.07 -7.28 -4.30
C GLY A 188 6.78 -8.57 -5.08
N LEU A 189 5.66 -8.57 -5.77
CA LEU A 189 5.22 -9.66 -6.62
C LEU A 189 4.56 -9.07 -7.85
N ILE A 190 4.70 -9.76 -8.99
CA ILE A 190 3.89 -9.57 -10.19
C ILE A 190 2.96 -10.76 -10.31
N ALA A 191 1.70 -10.52 -10.64
CA ALA A 191 0.75 -11.56 -11.01
C ALA A 191 0.19 -11.26 -12.40
N SER A 192 0.15 -12.26 -13.28
CA SER A 192 -0.35 -12.12 -14.65
C SER A 192 -0.63 -13.48 -15.29
N GLU A 193 -1.51 -13.49 -16.30
CA GLU A 193 -1.70 -14.62 -17.21
C GLU A 193 -0.60 -14.73 -18.29
N LYS A 194 0.24 -13.68 -18.44
CA LYS A 194 1.29 -13.61 -19.45
C LYS A 194 2.57 -14.29 -18.97
N ALA A 195 2.83 -15.49 -19.49
CA ALA A 195 4.01 -16.28 -19.11
C ALA A 195 5.34 -15.53 -19.36
N GLU A 196 5.40 -14.74 -20.42
CA GLU A 196 6.60 -13.98 -20.80
C GLU A 196 6.92 -12.87 -19.76
N LEU A 197 5.89 -12.21 -19.22
CA LEU A 197 6.08 -11.22 -18.14
C LEU A 197 6.61 -11.89 -16.87
N ILE A 198 6.06 -13.04 -16.52
CA ILE A 198 6.48 -13.79 -15.34
C ILE A 198 7.93 -14.30 -15.49
N ALA A 199 8.28 -14.81 -16.68
CA ALA A 199 9.66 -15.20 -16.97
C ALA A 199 10.63 -14.01 -16.86
N ALA A 200 10.30 -12.88 -17.49
CA ALA A 200 11.11 -11.66 -17.40
C ALA A 200 11.28 -11.15 -15.96
N ALA A 201 10.26 -11.28 -15.12
CA ALA A 201 10.33 -10.90 -13.72
C ALA A 201 11.26 -11.82 -12.90
N ARG A 202 11.24 -13.14 -13.19
CA ARG A 202 12.17 -14.10 -12.57
C ARG A 202 13.60 -13.86 -13.01
N ASP A 203 13.83 -13.67 -14.31
CA ASP A 203 15.16 -13.33 -14.85
C ASP A 203 15.69 -12.03 -14.24
N PHE A 204 14.85 -11.01 -14.09
CA PHE A 204 15.22 -9.77 -13.41
C PHE A 204 15.67 -10.04 -11.97
N ASN A 205 14.90 -10.83 -11.20
CA ASN A 205 15.26 -11.15 -9.82
C ASN A 205 16.57 -11.96 -9.72
N GLU A 206 16.83 -12.84 -10.68
CA GLU A 206 18.07 -13.63 -10.73
C GLU A 206 19.31 -12.77 -11.01
N GLN A 207 19.15 -11.70 -11.79
CA GLN A 207 20.24 -10.77 -12.15
C GLN A 207 20.52 -9.73 -11.06
N GLU A 208 19.60 -9.53 -10.11
CA GLU A 208 19.79 -8.58 -9.02
C GLU A 208 20.86 -9.08 -8.03
N PRO A 209 21.60 -8.16 -7.37
CA PRO A 209 22.59 -8.52 -6.37
C PRO A 209 22.01 -9.41 -5.27
N LYS A 210 22.69 -10.52 -4.97
CA LYS A 210 22.31 -11.38 -3.85
C LYS A 210 22.84 -10.80 -2.54
N GLY A 211 22.00 -10.71 -1.52
CA GLY A 211 22.39 -10.17 -0.22
C GLY A 211 21.19 -10.01 0.71
N HIS A 212 21.48 -9.64 1.96
CA HIS A 212 20.50 -9.48 3.02
C HIS A 212 20.67 -8.20 3.84
N ASP A 213 21.49 -7.26 3.38
CA ASP A 213 21.78 -6.03 4.11
C ASP A 213 20.54 -5.17 4.29
N SER A 214 19.72 -5.07 3.24
CA SER A 214 18.43 -4.36 3.31
C SER A 214 17.46 -5.04 4.27
N LEU A 215 17.33 -6.36 4.18
CA LEU A 215 16.47 -7.18 5.05
C LEU A 215 16.88 -7.03 6.52
N ARG A 216 18.17 -7.20 6.84
CA ARG A 216 18.70 -7.02 8.20
C ARG A 216 18.50 -5.61 8.73
N GLY A 217 18.74 -4.60 7.88
CA GLY A 217 18.52 -3.20 8.25
C GLY A 217 17.07 -2.92 8.62
N LYS A 218 16.11 -3.40 7.84
CA LYS A 218 14.68 -3.26 8.10
C LYS A 218 14.23 -4.04 9.33
N LEU A 219 14.71 -5.27 9.52
CA LEU A 219 14.44 -6.07 10.71
C LEU A 219 14.88 -5.36 12.00
N LYS A 220 16.12 -4.85 12.01
CA LYS A 220 16.66 -4.05 13.14
C LYS A 220 15.83 -2.79 13.39
N SER A 221 15.42 -2.10 12.32
CA SER A 221 14.58 -0.89 12.41
C SER A 221 13.23 -1.19 13.08
N VAL A 222 12.56 -2.28 12.67
CA VAL A 222 11.28 -2.71 13.27
C VAL A 222 11.46 -3.07 14.74
N GLN A 223 12.53 -3.81 15.10
CA GLN A 223 12.79 -4.16 16.49
C GLN A 223 13.07 -2.92 17.36
N MET A 224 13.83 -1.96 16.82
CA MET A 224 14.12 -0.71 17.51
C MET A 224 12.84 0.13 17.68
N GLU A 225 12.03 0.27 16.64
CA GLU A 225 10.74 0.96 16.71
C GLU A 225 9.85 0.36 17.81
N LYS A 226 9.71 -0.99 17.83
CA LYS A 226 8.93 -1.71 18.85
C LYS A 226 9.44 -1.42 20.27
N ARG A 227 10.75 -1.39 20.48
CA ARG A 227 11.35 -1.05 21.80
C ARG A 227 11.07 0.40 22.21
N LEU A 228 11.24 1.35 21.28
CA LEU A 228 11.01 2.78 21.54
C LEU A 228 9.54 3.07 21.88
N PHE A 229 8.59 2.44 21.19
CA PHE A 229 7.17 2.55 21.49
C PHE A 229 6.83 2.00 22.89
N LYS A 230 7.39 0.84 23.26
CA LYS A 230 7.21 0.26 24.61
C LYS A 230 7.71 1.20 25.71
N LEU A 231 8.85 1.85 25.50
CA LEU A 231 9.44 2.81 26.44
C LEU A 231 8.82 4.22 26.38
N ARG A 232 7.80 4.42 25.52
CA ARG A 232 7.15 5.74 25.27
C ARG A 232 8.10 6.85 24.78
N LEU A 233 9.31 6.51 24.36
CA LEU A 233 10.31 7.47 23.86
C LEU A 233 9.98 8.04 22.47
N MET A 234 9.02 7.42 21.76
CA MET A 234 8.55 7.92 20.47
C MET A 234 7.63 9.15 20.59
N TYR A 235 7.14 9.47 21.78
CA TYR A 235 6.19 10.56 21.97
C TYR A 235 6.75 11.94 21.55
N PRO A 236 7.92 12.39 22.03
CA PRO A 236 8.46 13.70 21.65
C PRO A 236 8.77 13.84 20.16
N PRO A 237 9.48 12.90 19.49
CA PRO A 237 9.74 13.02 18.06
C PRO A 237 8.46 13.00 17.22
N LEU A 238 7.48 12.14 17.54
CA LEU A 238 6.19 12.12 16.83
C LEU A 238 5.42 13.43 17.02
N TYR A 239 5.48 14.04 18.19
CA TYR A 239 4.86 15.34 18.45
C TYR A 239 5.50 16.47 17.62
N LEU A 240 6.83 16.47 17.52
CA LEU A 240 7.56 17.41 16.66
C LEU A 240 7.22 17.20 15.19
N LEU A 241 7.17 15.94 14.74
CA LEU A 241 6.76 15.57 13.37
C LEU A 241 5.33 16.00 13.02
N ALA A 242 4.42 15.95 14.00
CA ALA A 242 3.05 16.41 13.84
C ALA A 242 2.91 17.95 13.75
N SER A 243 3.96 18.70 14.03
CA SER A 243 3.93 20.15 14.00
C SER A 243 4.24 20.67 12.60
N PRO A 244 3.38 21.53 11.99
CA PRO A 244 3.56 22.05 10.62
C PRO A 244 4.92 22.69 10.37
N GLN A 245 5.53 23.25 11.42
CA GLN A 245 6.84 23.89 11.37
C GLN A 245 7.98 22.94 10.98
N TRP A 246 7.88 21.66 11.34
CA TRP A 246 8.92 20.65 11.11
C TRP A 246 8.65 19.74 9.91
N GLN A 247 7.42 19.74 9.38
CA GLN A 247 7.06 18.93 8.22
C GLN A 247 7.99 19.15 7.00
N PRO A 248 8.37 20.39 6.60
CA PRO A 248 9.24 20.58 5.46
C PRO A 248 10.63 19.98 5.66
N LEU A 249 11.19 20.10 6.88
CA LEU A 249 12.48 19.51 7.22
C LEU A 249 12.42 17.99 7.21
N MET A 250 11.37 17.42 7.78
CA MET A 250 11.19 15.99 7.85
C MET A 250 10.94 15.37 6.47
N ASN A 251 10.13 16.02 5.64
CA ASN A 251 9.95 15.61 4.25
C ASN A 251 11.28 15.65 3.48
N ARG A 252 12.12 16.65 3.74
CA ARG A 252 13.46 16.74 3.14
C ARG A 252 14.37 15.61 3.63
N LEU A 253 14.39 15.31 4.92
CA LEU A 253 15.17 14.20 5.49
C LEU A 253 14.69 12.86 4.98
N TYR A 254 13.38 12.64 4.94
CA TYR A 254 12.77 11.43 4.40
C TYR A 254 13.14 11.25 2.91
N ARG A 255 12.95 12.27 2.07
CA ARG A 255 13.34 12.25 0.65
C ARG A 255 14.83 12.00 0.46
N SER A 256 15.68 12.58 1.34
CA SER A 256 17.14 12.35 1.25
C SER A 256 17.53 10.92 1.62
N SER A 257 16.82 10.29 2.55
CA SER A 257 17.02 8.88 2.91
C SER A 257 16.61 7.93 1.78
N GLN A 258 15.56 8.29 1.02
CA GLN A 258 15.12 7.52 -0.16
C GLN A 258 16.14 7.58 -1.32
N LYS A 259 16.76 8.77 -1.55
CA LYS A 259 17.81 8.93 -2.58
C LYS A 259 19.06 8.08 -2.30
N LYS A 260 19.33 7.73 -1.06
CA LYS A 260 20.46 6.88 -0.64
C LYS A 260 20.17 5.38 -0.70
N ARG A 261 18.98 4.97 -1.19
CA ARG A 261 18.70 3.53 -1.36
C ARG A 261 19.73 2.94 -2.32
N LYS A 262 20.55 2.03 -1.81
CA LYS A 262 21.45 1.17 -2.60
C LYS A 262 20.64 0.44 -3.69
N LYS A 263 21.33 -0.04 -4.75
CA LYS A 263 20.72 -0.98 -5.71
C LYS A 263 19.91 -2.01 -4.95
N GLY A 264 18.74 -2.34 -5.47
CA GLY A 264 17.88 -3.37 -4.87
C GLY A 264 18.66 -4.69 -4.73
N GLU A 265 18.33 -5.45 -3.70
CA GLU A 265 18.79 -6.83 -3.58
C GLU A 265 17.71 -7.75 -4.11
N ALA A 266 18.09 -8.88 -4.69
CA ALA A 266 17.16 -9.91 -5.15
C ALA A 266 16.21 -10.33 -4.03
N TYR A 267 14.96 -10.68 -4.39
CA TYR A 267 14.05 -11.31 -3.43
C TYR A 267 14.62 -12.66 -3.01
N SER A 268 14.70 -12.93 -1.73
CA SER A 268 15.44 -14.04 -1.16
C SER A 268 14.55 -15.16 -0.63
N ALA A 269 15.10 -16.36 -0.45
CA ALA A 269 14.41 -17.48 0.18
C ALA A 269 14.00 -17.17 1.63
N ALA A 270 14.81 -16.40 2.36
CA ALA A 270 14.45 -15.97 3.72
C ALA A 270 13.18 -15.12 3.72
N GLN A 271 13.01 -14.23 2.75
CA GLN A 271 11.79 -13.45 2.57
C GLN A 271 10.61 -14.33 2.16
N ALA A 272 10.81 -15.27 1.25
CA ALA A 272 9.78 -16.23 0.82
C ALA A 272 9.24 -17.06 2.00
N LYS A 273 10.12 -17.60 2.84
CA LYS A 273 9.74 -18.34 4.04
C LYS A 273 8.95 -17.48 5.04
N ALA A 274 9.35 -16.24 5.25
CA ALA A 274 8.61 -15.31 6.09
C ALA A 274 7.21 -14.99 5.51
N GLY A 275 7.13 -14.83 4.19
CA GLY A 275 5.88 -14.65 3.46
C GLY A 275 4.94 -15.84 3.62
N LEU A 276 5.41 -17.06 3.37
CA LEU A 276 4.65 -18.31 3.53
C LEU A 276 4.12 -18.49 4.97
N MET A 277 4.95 -18.16 5.97
CA MET A 277 4.54 -18.23 7.37
C MET A 277 3.38 -17.26 7.65
N LYS A 278 3.46 -16.03 7.18
CA LYS A 278 2.44 -14.98 7.40
C LYS A 278 1.19 -15.13 6.52
N LEU A 279 1.32 -15.78 5.36
CA LEU A 279 0.17 -16.05 4.50
C LEU A 279 -0.82 -17.00 5.16
N LYS A 280 -0.34 -17.95 5.95
CA LYS A 280 -1.19 -18.92 6.68
C LYS A 280 -2.17 -18.27 7.65
N THR A 281 -1.83 -17.12 8.21
CA THR A 281 -2.66 -16.39 9.18
C THR A 281 -3.36 -15.18 8.57
N LEU A 282 -3.20 -14.93 7.27
CA LEU A 282 -3.67 -13.72 6.62
C LEU A 282 -5.19 -13.54 6.72
N GLU A 283 -5.98 -14.55 6.40
CA GLU A 283 -7.45 -14.45 6.42
C GLU A 283 -7.99 -14.15 7.82
N GLU A 284 -7.47 -14.83 8.85
CA GLU A 284 -7.83 -14.55 10.23
C GLU A 284 -7.51 -13.09 10.60
N ARG A 285 -6.33 -12.60 10.23
CA ARG A 285 -5.91 -11.22 10.50
C ARG A 285 -6.74 -10.18 9.73
N VAL A 286 -7.10 -10.48 8.48
CA VAL A 286 -8.02 -9.64 7.70
C VAL A 286 -9.36 -9.56 8.43
N GLN A 287 -9.95 -10.68 8.83
CA GLN A 287 -11.23 -10.70 9.52
C GLN A 287 -11.18 -9.92 10.84
N GLN A 288 -10.16 -10.15 11.67
CA GLN A 288 -9.96 -9.40 12.91
C GLN A 288 -9.90 -7.89 12.69
N ARG A 289 -9.19 -7.42 11.65
CA ARG A 289 -9.12 -5.99 11.32
C ARG A 289 -10.46 -5.45 10.84
N LEU A 290 -11.18 -6.18 10.02
CA LEU A 290 -12.51 -5.79 9.55
C LEU A 290 -13.50 -5.68 10.72
N ASP A 291 -13.47 -6.61 11.68
CA ASP A 291 -14.27 -6.56 12.90
C ASP A 291 -13.94 -5.30 13.73
N ARG A 292 -12.65 -4.93 13.85
CA ARG A 292 -12.23 -3.70 14.54
C ARG A 292 -12.66 -2.44 13.80
N ILE A 293 -12.62 -2.45 12.46
CA ILE A 293 -13.13 -1.33 11.64
C ILE A 293 -14.64 -1.21 11.81
N ALA A 294 -15.37 -2.31 11.76
CA ALA A 294 -16.83 -2.32 11.97
C ALA A 294 -17.21 -1.79 13.36
N LEU A 295 -16.50 -2.23 14.41
CA LEU A 295 -16.68 -1.70 15.77
C LEU A 295 -16.44 -0.19 15.81
N MET A 296 -15.34 0.31 15.24
CA MET A 296 -15.09 1.75 15.22
C MET A 296 -16.18 2.52 14.46
N ASN A 297 -16.58 2.01 13.28
CA ASN A 297 -17.60 2.64 12.46
C ASN A 297 -18.95 2.75 13.17
N SER A 298 -19.32 1.76 14.00
CA SER A 298 -20.57 1.78 14.77
C SER A 298 -20.59 2.79 15.92
N LEU A 299 -19.43 3.29 16.31
CA LEU A 299 -19.24 4.21 17.44
C LEU A 299 -18.93 5.66 17.02
N PHE A 300 -18.70 5.92 15.74
CA PHE A 300 -18.41 7.28 15.26
C PHE A 300 -19.60 8.21 15.42
N HIS A 301 -19.30 9.49 15.70
CA HIS A 301 -20.26 10.56 15.56
C HIS A 301 -20.74 10.68 14.11
N GLU A 302 -21.97 11.10 13.89
CA GLU A 302 -22.61 11.18 12.55
C GLU A 302 -21.85 12.05 11.54
N ASP A 303 -21.09 13.03 12.02
CA ASP A 303 -20.25 13.90 11.18
C ASP A 303 -18.94 13.22 10.70
N ILE A 304 -18.59 12.06 11.25
CA ILE A 304 -17.40 11.31 10.85
C ILE A 304 -17.81 10.31 9.77
N ARG A 305 -17.26 10.47 8.58
CA ARG A 305 -17.58 9.60 7.46
C ARG A 305 -16.45 8.58 7.22
N PRO A 306 -16.68 7.29 7.48
CA PRO A 306 -15.73 6.22 7.10
C PRO A 306 -15.57 6.13 5.59
N GLN A 307 -14.44 5.64 5.13
CA GLN A 307 -14.26 5.28 3.73
C GLN A 307 -15.30 4.24 3.31
N HIS A 308 -16.00 4.51 2.20
CA HIS A 308 -17.06 3.64 1.70
C HIS A 308 -16.48 2.40 1.02
N VAL A 309 -17.05 1.24 1.35
CA VAL A 309 -16.83 -0.03 0.66
C VAL A 309 -18.13 -0.39 -0.07
N ARG A 310 -18.06 -0.72 -1.36
CA ARG A 310 -19.26 -1.08 -2.14
C ARG A 310 -19.87 -2.37 -1.60
N GLU A 311 -21.19 -2.49 -1.75
CA GLU A 311 -21.92 -3.70 -1.41
C GLU A 311 -21.40 -4.88 -2.25
N GLY A 312 -21.19 -6.03 -1.61
CA GLY A 312 -20.60 -7.23 -2.24
C GLY A 312 -19.06 -7.25 -2.25
N ASP A 313 -18.38 -6.12 -1.99
CA ASP A 313 -16.94 -6.06 -1.89
C ASP A 313 -16.46 -6.28 -0.43
N ARG A 314 -15.24 -6.80 -0.28
CA ARG A 314 -14.55 -6.93 1.00
C ARG A 314 -13.23 -6.17 0.95
N ALA A 315 -13.03 -5.23 1.87
CA ALA A 315 -11.75 -4.56 2.05
C ALA A 315 -10.71 -5.50 2.70
N SER A 316 -9.42 -5.19 2.57
CA SER A 316 -8.34 -5.96 3.22
C SER A 316 -8.14 -5.59 4.72
N GLY A 317 -8.73 -4.50 5.19
CA GLY A 317 -8.47 -3.97 6.54
C GLY A 317 -7.08 -3.34 6.68
N TYR A 318 -6.45 -2.94 5.60
CA TYR A 318 -5.09 -2.37 5.61
C TYR A 318 -4.99 -1.10 6.44
N PHE A 319 -5.90 -0.13 6.20
CA PHE A 319 -6.05 1.07 7.01
C PHE A 319 -7.52 1.32 7.38
N SER A 320 -7.74 2.03 8.49
CA SER A 320 -9.04 2.64 8.82
C SER A 320 -8.92 4.14 8.53
N VAL A 321 -9.58 4.61 7.47
CA VAL A 321 -9.56 6.02 7.07
C VAL A 321 -10.95 6.60 7.19
N VAL A 322 -11.03 7.80 7.77
CA VAL A 322 -12.26 8.56 7.92
C VAL A 322 -12.09 9.96 7.37
N ILE A 323 -13.20 10.56 6.92
CA ILE A 323 -13.25 11.95 6.49
C ILE A 323 -13.93 12.76 7.59
N LEU A 324 -13.26 13.79 8.06
CA LEU A 324 -13.72 14.66 9.14
C LEU A 324 -14.40 15.92 8.58
N PRO A 325 -15.34 16.53 9.32
CA PRO A 325 -15.93 17.82 8.95
C PRO A 325 -14.94 18.98 9.09
N VAL A 326 -13.81 18.76 9.76
CA VAL A 326 -12.74 19.74 10.02
C VAL A 326 -11.41 19.24 9.50
N LYS A 327 -10.40 20.12 9.39
CA LYS A 327 -9.04 19.73 8.93
C LYS A 327 -8.42 18.68 9.84
N ALA A 328 -8.09 17.52 9.28
CA ALA A 328 -7.56 16.36 9.99
C ALA A 328 -6.24 16.65 10.73
N ALA A 329 -5.40 17.53 10.19
CA ALA A 329 -4.11 17.90 10.82
C ALA A 329 -4.29 18.48 12.24
N SER A 330 -5.36 19.26 12.49
CA SER A 330 -5.67 19.83 13.81
C SER A 330 -6.08 18.73 14.80
N ILE A 331 -6.93 17.81 14.36
CA ILE A 331 -7.39 16.67 15.15
C ILE A 331 -6.24 15.70 15.44
N ARG A 332 -5.40 15.38 14.44
CA ARG A 332 -4.21 14.54 14.59
C ARG A 332 -3.32 15.01 15.75
N LYS A 333 -3.03 16.30 15.83
CA LYS A 333 -2.23 16.87 16.92
C LYS A 333 -2.88 16.67 18.29
N LYS A 334 -4.19 16.90 18.38
CA LYS A 334 -4.97 16.72 19.63
C LYS A 334 -5.03 15.24 20.05
N LEU A 335 -5.15 14.30 19.09
CA LEU A 335 -5.10 12.85 19.33
C LEU A 335 -3.73 12.43 19.89
N LEU A 336 -2.66 12.93 19.27
CA LEU A 336 -1.30 12.62 19.70
C LEU A 336 -1.04 13.07 21.15
N LEU A 337 -1.52 14.25 21.55
CA LEU A 337 -1.46 14.73 22.94
C LEU A 337 -2.20 13.81 23.92
N ARG A 338 -3.17 13.02 23.45
CA ARG A 338 -3.92 12.01 24.22
C ARG A 338 -3.37 10.60 24.09
N GLY A 339 -2.17 10.47 23.49
CA GLY A 339 -1.46 9.21 23.34
C GLY A 339 -2.01 8.32 22.22
N ILE A 340 -2.63 8.91 21.21
CA ILE A 340 -3.13 8.23 20.01
C ILE A 340 -2.38 8.78 18.81
N ASP A 341 -1.58 7.94 18.12
CA ASP A 341 -0.95 8.30 16.85
C ASP A 341 -1.94 8.06 15.70
N ALA A 342 -2.18 9.09 14.91
CA ALA A 342 -3.02 9.06 13.71
C ALA A 342 -2.22 9.67 12.54
N GLY A 343 -2.71 9.57 11.31
CA GLY A 343 -2.07 10.17 10.13
C GLY A 343 -3.01 11.11 9.41
N ALA A 344 -2.47 12.20 8.84
CA ALA A 344 -3.22 13.16 8.05
C ALA A 344 -2.39 13.67 6.86
N GLY A 345 -3.04 14.06 5.77
CA GLY A 345 -2.39 14.60 4.57
C GLY A 345 -1.31 13.66 4.02
N ASN A 346 -0.16 14.22 3.68
CA ASN A 346 0.98 13.46 3.08
C ASN A 346 1.58 12.36 3.98
N GLU A 347 1.13 12.22 5.23
CA GLU A 347 1.54 11.11 6.08
C GLU A 347 0.80 9.81 5.76
N ILE A 348 -0.31 9.93 5.03
CA ILE A 348 -1.14 8.81 4.62
C ILE A 348 -0.93 8.52 3.14
N MET A 349 -1.11 9.55 2.30
CA MET A 349 -1.01 9.49 0.85
C MET A 349 -0.83 10.92 0.28
N ASP A 350 -0.33 11.06 -0.95
CA ASP A 350 -0.07 12.36 -1.55
C ASP A 350 -1.22 12.80 -2.49
N ASN A 351 -1.43 14.12 -2.59
CA ASN A 351 -2.23 14.71 -3.66
C ASN A 351 -1.39 14.79 -4.94
N CYS A 352 -1.46 13.75 -5.75
CA CYS A 352 -0.67 13.64 -6.97
C CYS A 352 -1.18 14.54 -8.11
N ALA A 353 -2.46 14.92 -8.10
CA ALA A 353 -2.96 15.95 -9.02
C ALA A 353 -2.20 17.26 -8.82
N ALA A 354 -2.10 17.73 -7.58
CA ALA A 354 -1.36 18.95 -7.24
C ALA A 354 0.15 18.81 -7.56
N LEU A 355 0.75 17.64 -7.28
CA LEU A 355 2.18 17.39 -7.59
C LEU A 355 2.46 17.42 -9.10
N LEU A 356 1.50 17.00 -9.92
CA LEU A 356 1.58 17.00 -11.39
C LEU A 356 1.08 18.31 -12.03
N GLY A 357 0.62 19.29 -11.22
CA GLY A 357 0.16 20.58 -11.68
C GLY A 357 -1.28 20.64 -12.21
N TYR A 358 -2.09 19.60 -11.95
CA TYR A 358 -3.51 19.55 -12.29
C TYR A 358 -4.35 20.19 -11.19
N LYS A 359 -5.37 20.99 -11.60
CA LYS A 359 -6.29 21.71 -10.70
C LYS A 359 -7.76 21.29 -10.85
N ASP A 360 -8.03 20.35 -11.73
CA ASP A 360 -9.37 19.90 -12.11
C ASP A 360 -9.68 18.52 -11.50
N CYS A 361 -9.36 18.36 -10.22
CA CYS A 361 -9.63 17.16 -9.42
C CYS A 361 -10.35 17.54 -8.11
N PRO A 362 -11.64 17.95 -8.19
CA PRO A 362 -12.40 18.42 -7.03
C PRO A 362 -12.60 17.34 -5.95
N GLY A 363 -12.66 16.06 -6.32
CA GLY A 363 -12.81 14.96 -5.38
C GLY A 363 -11.66 14.88 -4.38
N ILE A 364 -10.41 14.92 -4.87
CA ILE A 364 -9.24 14.92 -3.98
C ILE A 364 -9.14 16.23 -3.19
N GLU A 365 -9.47 17.38 -3.78
CA GLU A 365 -9.45 18.67 -3.09
C GLU A 365 -10.42 18.68 -1.90
N GLN A 366 -11.60 18.07 -2.05
CA GLN A 366 -12.61 17.96 -1.00
C GLN A 366 -12.13 17.13 0.20
N VAL A 367 -11.33 16.09 -0.01
CA VAL A 367 -11.04 15.11 1.06
C VAL A 367 -9.62 15.15 1.59
N PHE A 368 -8.65 15.65 0.84
CA PHE A 368 -7.23 15.54 1.18
C PHE A 368 -6.88 16.11 2.57
N ASP A 369 -7.35 17.32 2.88
CA ASP A 369 -7.12 17.97 4.16
C ASP A 369 -7.99 17.39 5.30
N HIS A 370 -9.02 16.61 4.96
CA HIS A 370 -10.02 16.06 5.88
C HIS A 370 -9.82 14.59 6.20
N ALA A 371 -9.02 13.87 5.40
CA ALA A 371 -8.74 12.46 5.59
C ALA A 371 -7.84 12.22 6.81
N LEU A 372 -8.29 11.34 7.71
CA LEU A 372 -7.58 10.92 8.91
C LEU A 372 -7.45 9.39 8.92
N SER A 373 -6.21 8.89 8.95
CA SER A 373 -5.95 7.47 9.18
C SER A 373 -5.84 7.20 10.68
N LEU A 374 -6.71 6.33 11.17
CA LEU A 374 -6.78 5.89 12.56
C LEU A 374 -5.86 4.68 12.81
N PRO A 375 -5.51 4.40 14.07
CA PRO A 375 -4.78 3.19 14.44
C PRO A 375 -5.44 1.93 13.90
N MET A 376 -4.71 1.17 13.07
CA MET A 376 -5.13 -0.14 12.56
C MET A 376 -3.90 -1.04 12.33
N TYR A 377 -3.85 -2.14 13.07
CA TYR A 377 -2.77 -3.12 13.01
C TYR A 377 -3.19 -4.43 13.65
N ASP A 378 -2.46 -5.52 13.37
CA ASP A 378 -2.75 -6.83 13.95
C ASP A 378 -2.57 -6.80 15.47
N GLY A 379 -3.61 -7.26 16.19
CA GLY A 379 -3.61 -7.29 17.65
C GLY A 379 -4.03 -5.98 18.34
N ILE A 380 -4.57 -4.98 17.58
CA ILE A 380 -5.23 -3.85 18.23
C ILE A 380 -6.44 -4.35 19.03
N SER A 381 -6.54 -3.95 20.30
CA SER A 381 -7.63 -4.38 21.16
C SER A 381 -8.92 -3.60 20.90
N GLU A 382 -10.09 -4.20 21.21
CA GLU A 382 -11.39 -3.50 21.18
C GLU A 382 -11.36 -2.26 22.06
N ARG A 383 -10.81 -2.40 23.27
CA ARG A 383 -10.65 -1.29 24.21
C ARG A 383 -9.84 -0.13 23.64
N ASP A 384 -8.79 -0.42 22.84
CA ASP A 384 -8.03 0.63 22.16
C ASP A 384 -8.84 1.28 21.05
N CYS A 385 -9.60 0.51 20.25
CA CYS A 385 -10.51 1.00 19.24
C CYS A 385 -11.60 1.93 19.85
N GLU A 386 -12.28 1.49 20.91
CA GLU A 386 -13.25 2.28 21.65
C GLU A 386 -12.65 3.58 22.22
N LYS A 387 -11.44 3.50 22.76
CA LYS A 387 -10.70 4.67 23.26
C LYS A 387 -10.41 5.65 22.14
N VAL A 388 -9.94 5.17 20.97
CA VAL A 388 -9.64 6.01 19.80
C VAL A 388 -10.91 6.76 19.38
N VAL A 389 -12.04 6.05 19.22
CA VAL A 389 -13.31 6.66 18.78
C VAL A 389 -13.85 7.62 19.82
N ARG A 390 -13.88 7.26 21.11
CA ARG A 390 -14.33 8.14 22.18
C ARG A 390 -13.55 9.45 22.22
N VAL A 391 -12.23 9.37 22.09
CA VAL A 391 -11.38 10.57 22.07
C VAL A 391 -11.61 11.37 20.80
N LEU A 392 -11.73 10.73 19.64
CA LEU A 392 -12.01 11.42 18.37
C LEU A 392 -13.35 12.17 18.43
N ASN A 393 -14.43 11.49 18.83
CA ASN A 393 -15.78 12.11 18.99
C ASN A 393 -15.77 13.31 19.95
N SER A 394 -14.94 13.28 21.00
CA SER A 394 -14.82 14.40 21.95
C SER A 394 -14.06 15.62 21.41
N LEU A 395 -13.47 15.53 20.21
CA LEU A 395 -12.67 16.57 19.59
C LEU A 395 -13.41 17.31 18.46
N LEU A 396 -14.55 16.77 18.04
CA LEU A 396 -15.47 17.34 17.06
C LEU A 396 -16.64 18.04 17.76
#